data_5435bff3ffbbc90d78831093f5083129
#
_entry.id   5435bff3ffbbc90d78831093f5083129
#
_cell.length_a   1.000
_cell.length_b   1.000
_cell.length_c   1.000
_cell.angle_alpha   90.00
_cell.angle_beta   90.00
_cell.angle_gamma   90.00
#
_symmetry.space_group_name_H-M   'P 1'
#
loop_
_entity.id
_entity.type
_entity.pdbx_description
1 polymer ?
#
loop_
_entity_poly.entity_id
_entity_poly.type
_entity_poly.pdbx_seq_one_letter_code
_entity_poly.pdbx_strand_id
1 'polypeptide(L)'
;MERRDFIKSGCGFCAGLAAFSVLAPLLEGCAPSDLIFKTQRQDGMITVPLLNMEGKKYLVVREPQLAYDLLLVKDNDMDFHTLAMECTHRQQALVVTSTGLTCNEHGSRFDLDGKVLQDPATRPLKKFSTELREKNIVIRLS
;
A
#
# COMPACT_ATOMS: atom_id res chain seq x y z
N MET A 1 41.19 4.38 27.39
CA MET A 1 41.09 4.55 25.94
C MET A 1 39.87 5.39 25.65
N GLU A 2 40.10 6.64 25.37
CA GLU A 2 39.06 7.63 25.15
C GLU A 2 38.47 7.51 23.73
N ARG A 3 37.15 7.48 23.64
CA ARG A 3 36.39 7.39 22.37
C ARG A 3 36.59 8.58 21.39
N ARG A 4 37.50 9.48 21.70
CA ARG A 4 37.76 10.71 20.93
C ARG A 4 38.90 10.59 19.91
N ASP A 5 39.66 9.55 19.89
CA ASP A 5 40.86 9.40 19.05
C ASP A 5 40.60 8.74 17.69
N PHE A 6 39.38 8.21 17.48
CA PHE A 6 39.02 7.56 16.20
C PHE A 6 38.70 8.54 15.04
N ILE A 7 38.46 9.83 15.36
CA ILE A 7 38.03 10.79 14.35
C ILE A 7 39.19 11.60 13.70
N LYS A 8 40.42 11.47 14.24
CA LYS A 8 41.57 12.27 13.80
C LYS A 8 42.48 11.61 12.77
N SER A 9 42.20 10.39 12.36
CA SER A 9 43.14 9.65 11.49
C SER A 9 42.61 9.42 10.03
N GLY A 10 41.64 10.17 9.57
CA GLY A 10 41.02 9.95 8.27
C GLY A 10 40.98 11.13 7.30
N CYS A 11 41.86 12.13 7.46
CA CYS A 11 41.96 13.25 6.51
C CYS A 11 43.40 13.50 6.08
N GLY A 12 43.85 12.74 5.10
CA GLY A 12 45.13 13.00 4.45
C GLY A 12 45.26 12.23 3.16
N PHE A 13 45.36 12.97 2.08
CA PHE A 13 45.80 12.50 0.75
C PHE A 13 44.75 11.95 -0.21
N CYS A 14 44.19 12.82 -1.02
CA CYS A 14 43.87 12.55 -2.44
C CYS A 14 43.83 13.85 -3.23
N ALA A 15 45.03 14.36 -3.58
CA ALA A 15 45.17 15.17 -4.79
C ALA A 15 45.63 14.24 -5.91
N GLY A 16 44.81 14.07 -6.96
CA GLY A 16 45.18 13.24 -8.10
C GLY A 16 44.01 13.06 -9.06
N LEU A 17 44.04 13.86 -10.11
CA LEU A 17 43.27 13.77 -11.36
C LEU A 17 42.82 12.36 -11.75
N ALA A 18 41.53 12.21 -12.10
CA ALA A 18 41.13 11.52 -13.34
C ALA A 18 39.63 11.73 -13.56
N ALA A 19 39.26 12.28 -14.70
CA ALA A 19 37.92 12.27 -15.25
C ALA A 19 37.44 10.82 -15.41
N PHE A 20 36.63 10.34 -14.51
CA PHE A 20 35.83 9.15 -14.69
C PHE A 20 34.38 9.59 -14.62
N SER A 21 33.76 9.64 -15.79
CA SER A 21 32.29 9.68 -15.93
C SER A 21 31.75 8.44 -15.30
N VAL A 22 31.50 8.52 -14.00
CA VAL A 22 30.79 7.48 -13.29
C VAL A 22 29.32 7.66 -13.64
N LEU A 23 28.87 6.86 -14.57
CA LEU A 23 27.48 6.49 -14.73
C LEU A 23 27.03 5.90 -13.38
N ALA A 24 26.56 6.77 -12.49
CA ALA A 24 25.93 6.33 -11.26
C ALA A 24 24.70 5.53 -11.67
N PRO A 25 24.59 4.25 -11.34
CA PRO A 25 23.31 3.58 -11.44
C PRO A 25 22.38 4.32 -10.47
N LEU A 26 21.35 4.95 -11.02
CA LEU A 26 20.23 5.39 -10.24
C LEU A 26 19.67 4.14 -9.55
N LEU A 27 20.04 3.94 -8.31
CA LEU A 27 19.32 3.07 -7.40
C LEU A 27 17.96 3.76 -7.19
N GLU A 28 17.08 3.59 -8.17
CA GLU A 28 15.67 3.79 -7.96
C GLU A 28 15.27 2.75 -6.91
N GLY A 29 15.34 3.14 -5.67
CA GLY A 29 14.76 2.39 -4.59
C GLY A 29 13.29 2.20 -4.96
N CYS A 30 12.86 0.96 -5.16
CA CYS A 30 11.48 0.59 -5.32
C CYS A 30 10.73 1.07 -4.08
N ALA A 31 10.30 2.32 -4.10
CA ALA A 31 9.34 2.81 -3.12
C ALA A 31 8.01 2.16 -3.46
N PRO A 32 7.29 1.57 -2.49
CA PRO A 32 5.97 0.97 -2.71
C PRO A 32 4.87 2.03 -2.94
N SER A 33 5.23 3.21 -3.41
CA SER A 33 4.33 4.33 -3.71
C SER A 33 3.32 4.03 -4.83
N ASP A 34 3.63 3.10 -5.72
CA ASP A 34 2.75 2.73 -6.84
C ASP A 34 1.51 1.92 -6.41
N LEU A 35 1.47 1.44 -5.18
CA LEU A 35 0.33 0.69 -4.64
C LEU A 35 -0.70 1.55 -3.92
N ILE A 36 -0.46 2.86 -3.77
CA ILE A 36 -1.37 3.77 -3.08
C ILE A 36 -1.93 4.80 -4.07
N PHE A 37 -3.23 4.77 -4.27
CA PHE A 37 -3.98 5.75 -5.05
C PHE A 37 -4.69 6.73 -4.10
N LYS A 38 -4.30 8.00 -4.14
CA LYS A 38 -4.92 9.07 -3.36
C LYS A 38 -6.03 9.72 -4.18
N THR A 39 -7.21 9.86 -3.58
CA THR A 39 -8.39 10.40 -4.24
C THR A 39 -9.30 11.12 -3.26
N GLN A 40 -10.36 11.72 -3.76
CA GLN A 40 -11.45 12.28 -2.98
C GLN A 40 -12.77 11.68 -3.46
N ARG A 41 -13.69 11.43 -2.52
CA ARG A 41 -15.03 10.97 -2.84
C ARG A 41 -15.87 12.11 -3.45
N GLN A 42 -16.74 11.75 -4.38
CA GLN A 42 -17.76 12.63 -4.94
C GLN A 42 -19.11 11.90 -4.82
N ASP A 43 -20.10 12.57 -4.24
CA ASP A 43 -21.46 12.02 -4.08
C ASP A 43 -21.51 10.60 -3.49
N GLY A 44 -20.67 10.32 -2.48
CA GLY A 44 -20.59 9.01 -1.83
C GLY A 44 -19.89 7.93 -2.67
N MET A 45 -19.25 8.29 -3.76
CA MET A 45 -18.53 7.39 -4.65
C MET A 45 -17.05 7.76 -4.77
N ILE A 46 -16.23 6.76 -5.00
CA ILE A 46 -14.82 6.90 -5.36
C ILE A 46 -14.64 6.33 -6.76
N THR A 47 -13.95 7.09 -7.61
CA THR A 47 -13.64 6.67 -8.99
C THR A 47 -12.14 6.44 -9.11
N VAL A 48 -11.75 5.24 -9.54
CA VAL A 48 -10.36 4.84 -9.79
C VAL A 48 -10.21 4.52 -11.27
N PRO A 49 -9.35 5.23 -12.03
CA PRO A 49 -9.09 4.88 -13.42
C PRO A 49 -8.53 3.45 -13.53
N LEU A 50 -9.06 2.66 -14.46
CA LEU A 50 -8.66 1.26 -14.69
C LEU A 50 -7.14 1.13 -14.94
N LEU A 51 -6.55 2.13 -15.58
CA LEU A 51 -5.10 2.23 -15.83
C LEU A 51 -4.26 2.05 -14.55
N ASN A 52 -4.76 2.52 -13.40
CA ASN A 52 -4.05 2.41 -12.13
C ASN A 52 -3.98 0.97 -11.59
N MET A 53 -4.78 0.06 -12.15
CA MET A 53 -4.78 -1.37 -11.83
C MET A 53 -3.92 -2.21 -12.79
N GLU A 54 -3.37 -1.62 -13.86
CA GLU A 54 -2.53 -2.37 -14.82
C GLU A 54 -1.31 -2.98 -14.11
N GLY A 55 -1.10 -4.28 -14.35
CA GLY A 55 -0.01 -5.03 -13.74
C GLY A 55 -0.14 -5.28 -12.23
N LYS A 56 -1.24 -4.85 -11.60
CA LYS A 56 -1.45 -4.97 -10.15
C LYS A 56 -2.59 -5.93 -9.83
N LYS A 57 -2.43 -6.70 -8.76
CA LYS A 57 -3.49 -7.54 -8.20
C LYS A 57 -4.39 -6.75 -7.25
N TYR A 58 -3.86 -5.73 -6.59
CA TYR A 58 -4.60 -4.86 -5.67
C TYR A 58 -4.03 -3.44 -5.67
N LEU A 59 -4.82 -2.50 -5.19
CA LEU A 59 -4.46 -1.09 -5.02
C LEU A 59 -5.06 -0.59 -3.71
N VAL A 60 -4.26 0.08 -2.90
CA VAL A 60 -4.74 0.78 -1.70
C VAL A 60 -5.31 2.12 -2.12
N VAL A 61 -6.58 2.34 -1.86
CA VAL A 61 -7.27 3.59 -2.17
C VAL A 61 -7.41 4.41 -0.89
N ARG A 62 -6.78 5.57 -0.88
CA ARG A 62 -6.77 6.49 0.25
C ARG A 62 -7.64 7.70 -0.03
N GLU A 63 -8.66 7.89 0.79
CA GLU A 63 -9.54 9.04 0.79
C GLU A 63 -9.44 9.73 2.17
N PRO A 64 -9.04 11.02 2.24
CA PRO A 64 -8.69 11.67 3.52
C PRO A 64 -9.83 11.78 4.56
N GLN A 65 -11.09 11.67 4.13
CA GLN A 65 -12.24 11.75 5.03
C GLN A 65 -12.73 10.38 5.51
N LEU A 66 -12.15 9.27 5.01
CA LEU A 66 -12.41 7.95 5.54
C LEU A 66 -11.53 7.68 6.76
N ALA A 67 -12.06 6.95 7.73
CA ALA A 67 -11.31 6.56 8.94
C ALA A 67 -10.23 5.51 8.63
N TYR A 68 -10.32 4.83 7.49
CA TYR A 68 -9.43 3.75 7.05
C TYR A 68 -9.28 3.77 5.52
N ASP A 69 -8.18 3.23 5.04
CA ASP A 69 -7.96 3.02 3.61
C ASP A 69 -8.88 1.90 3.08
N LEU A 70 -9.06 1.85 1.77
CA LEU A 70 -9.76 0.77 1.09
C LEU A 70 -8.76 -0.06 0.30
N LEU A 71 -9.00 -1.37 0.20
CA LEU A 71 -8.25 -2.25 -0.67
C LEU A 71 -9.11 -2.62 -1.87
N LEU A 72 -8.77 -2.08 -3.03
CA LEU A 72 -9.36 -2.48 -4.31
C LEU A 72 -8.60 -3.69 -4.83
N VAL A 73 -9.30 -4.80 -5.01
CA VAL A 73 -8.75 -6.08 -5.46
C VAL A 73 -9.28 -6.42 -6.85
N LYS A 74 -8.41 -6.90 -7.71
CA LYS A 74 -8.72 -7.40 -9.04
C LYS A 74 -8.96 -8.91 -8.96
N ASP A 75 -10.19 -9.35 -9.22
CA ASP A 75 -10.55 -10.76 -9.28
C ASP A 75 -10.19 -11.35 -10.66
N ASN A 76 -10.56 -10.61 -11.71
CA ASN A 76 -10.19 -10.87 -13.10
C ASN A 76 -10.15 -9.55 -13.88
N ASP A 77 -10.04 -9.59 -15.22
CA ASP A 77 -9.90 -8.37 -16.02
C ASP A 77 -11.13 -7.46 -16.02
N MET A 78 -12.29 -7.99 -15.65
CA MET A 78 -13.56 -7.26 -15.65
C MET A 78 -14.19 -7.13 -14.27
N ASP A 79 -13.74 -7.92 -13.29
CA ASP A 79 -14.34 -7.98 -11.97
C ASP A 79 -13.38 -7.50 -10.89
N PHE A 80 -13.92 -6.67 -10.02
CA PHE A 80 -13.22 -6.05 -8.91
C PHE A 80 -14.09 -6.09 -7.66
N HIS A 81 -13.47 -6.19 -6.52
CA HIS A 81 -14.13 -5.94 -5.25
C HIS A 81 -13.30 -5.03 -4.36
N THR A 82 -13.94 -4.38 -3.41
CA THR A 82 -13.28 -3.43 -2.50
C THR A 82 -13.56 -3.82 -1.05
N LEU A 83 -12.51 -3.84 -0.24
CA LEU A 83 -12.54 -4.15 1.17
C LEU A 83 -12.23 -2.92 2.01
N ALA A 84 -12.87 -2.78 3.18
CA ALA A 84 -12.41 -1.86 4.22
C ALA A 84 -11.11 -2.39 4.83
N MET A 85 -10.08 -1.56 4.91
CA MET A 85 -8.84 -1.91 5.60
C MET A 85 -8.94 -1.61 7.10
N GLU A 86 -10.04 -2.06 7.70
CA GLU A 86 -10.38 -1.89 9.11
C GLU A 86 -10.59 -3.25 9.77
N CYS A 87 -9.83 -3.53 10.83
CA CYS A 87 -9.90 -4.79 11.55
C CYS A 87 -11.26 -4.95 12.26
N THR A 88 -11.97 -6.04 12.00
CA THR A 88 -13.28 -6.31 12.58
C THR A 88 -13.25 -6.72 14.05
N HIS A 89 -12.06 -6.91 14.64
CA HIS A 89 -11.88 -7.13 16.07
C HIS A 89 -12.03 -5.82 16.86
N ARG A 90 -11.22 -4.79 16.55
CA ARG A 90 -11.21 -3.51 17.29
C ARG A 90 -10.95 -2.29 16.41
N GLN A 91 -11.41 -2.29 15.17
CA GLN A 91 -11.39 -1.13 14.28
C GLN A 91 -9.98 -0.52 14.05
N GLN A 92 -8.94 -1.33 14.15
CA GLN A 92 -7.58 -0.90 13.85
C GLN A 92 -7.30 -0.99 12.35
N ALA A 93 -6.39 -0.13 11.87
CA ALA A 93 -5.95 -0.16 10.48
C ALA A 93 -5.24 -1.48 10.15
N LEU A 94 -5.52 -1.99 8.95
CA LEU A 94 -4.89 -3.20 8.43
C LEU A 94 -3.73 -2.85 7.51
N VAL A 95 -2.77 -3.75 7.45
CA VAL A 95 -1.62 -3.68 6.53
C VAL A 95 -1.74 -4.79 5.51
N VAL A 96 -1.51 -4.46 4.23
CA VAL A 96 -1.48 -5.46 3.15
C VAL A 96 -0.17 -6.22 3.21
N THR A 97 -0.27 -7.53 3.07
CA THR A 97 0.86 -8.46 2.99
C THR A 97 0.78 -9.27 1.70
N SER A 98 1.77 -10.08 1.40
CA SER A 98 1.77 -10.96 0.22
C SER A 98 0.62 -11.98 0.21
N THR A 99 0.05 -12.30 1.37
CA THR A 99 -0.99 -13.33 1.54
C THR A 99 -2.37 -12.79 1.91
N GLY A 100 -2.53 -11.48 2.06
CA GLY A 100 -3.79 -10.85 2.47
C GLY A 100 -3.57 -9.61 3.32
N LEU A 101 -4.37 -9.43 4.36
CA LEU A 101 -4.30 -8.30 5.28
C LEU A 101 -4.02 -8.78 6.70
N THR A 102 -3.24 -7.98 7.43
CA THR A 102 -2.85 -8.30 8.82
C THR A 102 -3.12 -7.09 9.73
N CYS A 103 -3.65 -7.36 10.91
CA CYS A 103 -3.76 -6.40 12.00
C CYS A 103 -2.54 -6.53 12.92
N ASN A 104 -1.70 -5.49 12.98
CA ASN A 104 -0.47 -5.51 13.77
C ASN A 104 -0.73 -5.43 15.28
N GLU A 105 -1.91 -4.95 15.70
CA GLU A 105 -2.23 -4.78 17.12
C GLU A 105 -2.47 -6.11 17.84
N HIS A 106 -3.28 -7.00 17.24
CA HIS A 106 -3.69 -8.24 17.90
C HIS A 106 -3.52 -9.50 17.02
N GLY A 107 -2.91 -9.36 15.83
CA GLY A 107 -2.54 -10.50 14.99
C GLY A 107 -3.65 -11.08 14.12
N SER A 108 -4.84 -10.48 14.06
CA SER A 108 -5.89 -10.94 13.13
C SER A 108 -5.42 -10.90 11.69
N ARG A 109 -5.75 -11.94 10.92
CA ARG A 109 -5.40 -12.03 9.51
C ARG A 109 -6.63 -12.30 8.65
N PHE A 110 -6.62 -11.73 7.45
CA PHE A 110 -7.70 -11.87 6.47
C PHE A 110 -7.09 -12.19 5.10
N ASP A 111 -7.79 -12.96 4.28
CA ASP A 111 -7.43 -13.14 2.89
C ASP A 111 -7.83 -11.92 2.03
N LEU A 112 -7.51 -11.97 0.74
CA LEU A 112 -7.88 -10.90 -0.19
C LEU A 112 -9.38 -10.85 -0.50
N ASP A 113 -10.15 -11.87 -0.12
CA ASP A 113 -11.62 -11.86 -0.16
C ASP A 113 -12.24 -11.27 1.11
N GLY A 114 -11.42 -10.90 2.09
CA GLY A 114 -11.84 -10.36 3.37
C GLY A 114 -12.29 -11.42 4.38
N LYS A 115 -12.08 -12.72 4.13
CA LYS A 115 -12.40 -13.79 5.07
C LYS A 115 -11.36 -13.84 6.18
N VAL A 116 -11.80 -14.16 7.40
CA VAL A 116 -10.90 -14.35 8.53
C VAL A 116 -10.04 -15.59 8.33
N LEU A 117 -8.72 -15.44 8.43
CA LEU A 117 -7.74 -16.53 8.43
C LEU A 117 -7.20 -16.81 9.83
N GLN A 118 -7.20 -15.80 10.70
CA GLN A 118 -6.64 -15.91 12.05
C GLN A 118 -7.37 -14.98 13.03
N ASP A 119 -7.65 -15.55 14.22
CA ASP A 119 -8.19 -14.81 15.36
C ASP A 119 -7.28 -13.65 15.80
N PRO A 120 -7.79 -12.68 16.59
CA PRO A 120 -9.06 -12.65 17.32
C PRO A 120 -10.26 -12.09 16.54
N ALA A 121 -10.13 -11.63 15.31
CA ALA A 121 -11.29 -11.26 14.49
C ALA A 121 -12.15 -12.49 14.17
N THR A 122 -13.46 -12.34 14.27
CA THR A 122 -14.44 -13.43 14.02
C THR A 122 -15.38 -13.12 12.85
N ARG A 123 -15.33 -11.91 12.31
CA ARG A 123 -16.19 -11.46 11.22
C ARG A 123 -15.34 -11.06 10.01
N PRO A 124 -15.83 -11.32 8.79
CA PRO A 124 -15.13 -10.89 7.57
C PRO A 124 -15.05 -9.36 7.49
N LEU A 125 -14.17 -8.87 6.63
CA LEU A 125 -14.06 -7.46 6.32
C LEU A 125 -15.30 -6.95 5.59
N LYS A 126 -15.63 -5.67 5.79
CA LYS A 126 -16.70 -5.01 5.05
C LYS A 126 -16.31 -4.92 3.57
N LYS A 127 -17.23 -5.34 2.70
CA LYS A 127 -17.13 -5.16 1.24
C LYS A 127 -17.97 -3.96 0.80
N PHE A 128 -17.45 -3.24 -0.19
CA PHE A 128 -18.16 -2.15 -0.85
C PHE A 128 -18.60 -2.57 -2.24
N SER A 129 -19.75 -2.08 -2.67
CA SER A 129 -20.22 -2.27 -4.05
C SER A 129 -19.20 -1.64 -5.01
N THR A 130 -18.67 -2.45 -5.92
CA THR A 130 -17.62 -2.05 -6.84
C THR A 130 -18.01 -2.49 -8.24
N GLU A 131 -17.94 -1.60 -9.20
CA GLU A 131 -18.33 -1.89 -10.58
C GLU A 131 -17.36 -1.24 -11.57
N LEU A 132 -17.07 -1.93 -12.67
CA LEU A 132 -16.34 -1.36 -13.80
C LEU A 132 -17.32 -0.63 -14.71
N ARG A 133 -17.06 0.66 -14.93
CA ARG A 133 -17.80 1.51 -15.87
C ARG A 133 -16.85 2.09 -16.90
N GLU A 134 -16.95 1.62 -18.14
CA GLU A 134 -16.04 2.02 -19.22
C GLU A 134 -14.58 1.79 -18.85
N LYS A 135 -13.85 2.86 -18.53
CA LYS A 135 -12.43 2.83 -18.13
C LYS A 135 -12.20 3.21 -16.67
N ASN A 136 -13.26 3.19 -15.87
CA ASN A 136 -13.21 3.56 -14.46
C ASN A 136 -13.82 2.49 -13.57
N ILE A 137 -13.20 2.26 -12.43
CA ILE A 137 -13.73 1.43 -11.36
C ILE A 137 -14.43 2.36 -10.38
N VAL A 138 -15.72 2.15 -10.14
CA VAL A 138 -16.54 2.97 -9.25
C VAL A 138 -16.83 2.17 -7.98
N ILE A 139 -16.45 2.74 -6.84
CA ILE A 139 -16.66 2.19 -5.51
C ILE A 139 -17.75 3.01 -4.83
N ARG A 140 -18.80 2.38 -4.36
CA ARG A 140 -19.90 3.02 -3.59
C ARG A 140 -19.66 2.84 -2.10
N LEU A 141 -19.67 3.93 -1.36
CA LEU A 141 -19.35 3.94 0.08
C LEU A 141 -20.57 3.71 0.99
N SER A 142 -21.75 3.63 0.42
CA SER A 142 -23.02 3.39 1.13
C SER A 142 -23.46 1.94 0.98
#